data_a0b18866c115fc8620d95793f875701f
#
_entry.id   a0b18866c115fc8620d95793f875701f
#
_cell.length_a   1.000
_cell.length_b   1.000
_cell.length_c   1.000
_cell.angle_alpha   90.00
_cell.angle_beta   90.00
_cell.angle_gamma   90.00
#
_symmetry.space_group_name_H-M   'P 1'
#
loop_
_entity.id
_entity.type
_entity.pdbx_description
1 polymer ?
#
loop_
_entity_poly.entity_id
_entity_poly.type
_entity_poly.pdbx_seq_one_letter_code
_entity_poly.pdbx_strand_id
1 'polypeptide(L)'
;METVRISGKKRLSGEVRLQGAKNSALPLLAAAASVDGVSVIKNCPRLSDVDAAIKILRFIGCRVWREGGAVTVDATGICRCDVPRELMCEMRSSVIFLSPLLARLGMAEISAPGGCEIGLRPIDLHLSSLRLMGAEIGTEGGVLSCSCPDGLHGEKITLSFPSVGATEN
;
A
#
# COMPACT_ATOMS: atom_id res chain seq x y z
N MET A 1 -4.27 -27.69 -3.27
CA MET A 1 -2.96 -27.28 -3.84
C MET A 1 -3.14 -27.15 -5.34
N GLU A 2 -2.91 -25.96 -5.90
CA GLU A 2 -2.86 -25.79 -7.34
C GLU A 2 -1.51 -26.29 -7.86
N THR A 3 -1.53 -27.11 -8.90
CA THR A 3 -0.31 -27.69 -9.49
C THR A 3 -0.10 -27.10 -10.88
N VAL A 4 1.07 -26.51 -11.11
CA VAL A 4 1.47 -26.02 -12.43
C VAL A 4 2.41 -27.03 -13.07
N ARG A 5 2.05 -27.53 -14.27
CA ARG A 5 2.90 -28.42 -15.08
C ARG A 5 3.55 -27.61 -16.20
N ILE A 6 4.89 -27.61 -16.23
CA ILE A 6 5.66 -26.89 -17.25
C ILE A 6 6.35 -27.93 -18.15
N SER A 7 6.08 -27.85 -19.48
CA SER A 7 6.77 -28.65 -20.50
C SER A 7 7.64 -27.71 -21.35
N GLY A 8 8.94 -27.90 -21.30
CA GLY A 8 9.93 -27.10 -22.04
C GLY A 8 10.16 -27.60 -23.48
N LYS A 9 11.27 -27.14 -24.08
CA LYS A 9 11.79 -27.53 -25.43
C LYS A 9 10.91 -27.11 -26.61
N LYS A 10 10.04 -26.10 -26.45
CA LYS A 10 9.30 -25.48 -27.56
C LYS A 10 9.82 -24.09 -27.82
N ARG A 11 10.07 -23.76 -29.11
CA ARG A 11 10.35 -22.36 -29.49
C ARG A 11 9.08 -21.55 -29.33
N LEU A 12 9.16 -20.47 -28.56
CA LEU A 12 8.06 -19.53 -28.39
C LEU A 12 8.12 -18.49 -29.51
N SER A 13 6.97 -18.18 -30.10
CA SER A 13 6.79 -17.15 -31.12
C SER A 13 5.41 -16.53 -30.97
N GLY A 14 5.33 -15.21 -31.06
CA GLY A 14 4.08 -14.48 -30.92
C GLY A 14 4.28 -13.13 -30.24
N GLU A 15 3.20 -12.40 -30.06
CA GLU A 15 3.16 -11.12 -29.37
C GLU A 15 2.45 -11.27 -28.02
N VAL A 16 2.99 -10.60 -27.00
CA VAL A 16 2.39 -10.54 -25.67
C VAL A 16 2.19 -9.09 -25.27
N ARG A 17 0.98 -8.74 -24.93
CA ARG A 17 0.68 -7.43 -24.35
C ARG A 17 0.87 -7.48 -22.84
N LEU A 18 1.81 -6.69 -22.33
CA LEU A 18 2.04 -6.59 -20.89
C LEU A 18 0.93 -5.79 -20.22
N GLN A 19 0.46 -6.30 -19.08
CA GLN A 19 -0.39 -5.52 -18.16
C GLN A 19 0.45 -4.59 -17.31
N GLY A 20 -0.17 -3.66 -16.58
CA GLY A 20 0.52 -2.80 -15.63
C GLY A 20 1.26 -3.58 -14.53
N ALA A 21 2.32 -2.97 -14.00
CA ALA A 21 3.13 -3.60 -12.96
C ALA A 21 2.43 -3.53 -11.60
N LYS A 22 2.46 -4.64 -10.84
CA LYS A 22 1.95 -4.71 -9.47
C LYS A 22 2.59 -3.65 -8.57
N ASN A 23 3.91 -3.59 -8.61
CA ASN A 23 4.69 -2.71 -7.72
C ASN A 23 4.52 -1.21 -8.04
N SER A 24 3.99 -0.85 -9.20
CA SER A 24 3.58 0.52 -9.49
C SER A 24 2.11 0.77 -9.13
N ALA A 25 1.25 -0.23 -9.32
CA ALA A 25 -0.18 -0.08 -9.04
C ALA A 25 -0.46 0.10 -7.54
N LEU A 26 0.25 -0.61 -6.67
CA LEU A 26 0.00 -0.55 -5.22
C LEU A 26 0.32 0.83 -4.62
N PRO A 27 1.52 1.43 -4.86
CA PRO A 27 1.79 2.79 -4.38
C PRO A 27 0.85 3.83 -4.97
N LEU A 28 0.48 3.72 -6.25
CA LEU A 28 -0.48 4.64 -6.87
C LEU A 28 -1.87 4.56 -6.25
N LEU A 29 -2.32 3.35 -5.89
CA LEU A 29 -3.58 3.16 -5.16
C LEU A 29 -3.51 3.74 -3.75
N ALA A 30 -2.39 3.56 -3.04
CA ALA A 30 -2.19 4.18 -1.74
C ALA A 30 -2.13 5.71 -1.85
N ALA A 31 -1.36 6.26 -2.78
CA ALA A 31 -1.27 7.70 -3.03
C ALA A 31 -2.63 8.32 -3.40
N ALA A 32 -3.51 7.58 -4.07
CA ALA A 32 -4.86 8.06 -4.35
C ALA A 32 -5.68 8.36 -3.09
N ALA A 33 -5.38 7.71 -1.95
CA ALA A 33 -6.01 8.01 -0.67
C ALA A 33 -5.53 9.35 -0.06
N SER A 34 -4.35 9.85 -0.45
CA SER A 34 -3.86 11.16 -0.01
C SER A 34 -4.56 12.34 -0.69
N VAL A 35 -5.22 12.10 -1.82
CA VAL A 35 -5.87 13.14 -2.64
C VAL A 35 -7.29 13.37 -2.15
N ASP A 36 -7.67 14.62 -1.91
CA ASP A 36 -9.07 14.98 -1.65
C ASP A 36 -9.82 15.12 -2.98
N GLY A 37 -10.23 13.98 -3.54
CA GLY A 37 -10.86 13.97 -4.86
C GLY A 37 -10.84 12.59 -5.51
N VAL A 38 -10.95 12.59 -6.83
CA VAL A 38 -11.05 11.38 -7.65
C VAL A 38 -9.76 11.17 -8.44
N SER A 39 -9.19 9.98 -8.29
CA SER A 39 -8.01 9.53 -9.03
C SER A 39 -8.35 8.36 -9.95
N VAL A 40 -7.78 8.33 -11.16
CA VAL A 40 -7.98 7.25 -12.14
C VAL A 40 -6.63 6.60 -12.48
N ILE A 41 -6.45 5.35 -12.05
CA ILE A 41 -5.26 4.55 -12.32
C ILE A 41 -5.53 3.66 -13.55
N LYS A 42 -4.95 4.04 -14.70
CA LYS A 42 -5.09 3.32 -15.96
C LYS A 42 -4.16 2.11 -16.02
N ASN A 43 -4.52 1.12 -16.83
CA ASN A 43 -3.76 -0.12 -17.00
C ASN A 43 -3.43 -0.82 -15.67
N CYS A 44 -4.37 -0.77 -14.72
CA CYS A 44 -4.22 -1.36 -13.40
C CYS A 44 -4.41 -2.90 -13.50
N PRO A 45 -3.41 -3.71 -13.10
CA PRO A 45 -3.47 -5.14 -13.29
C PRO A 45 -4.54 -5.80 -12.40
N ARG A 46 -5.02 -6.97 -12.82
CA ARG A 46 -5.94 -7.80 -12.04
C ARG A 46 -5.13 -8.82 -11.27
N LEU A 47 -4.77 -8.49 -10.03
CA LEU A 47 -3.96 -9.29 -9.14
C LEU A 47 -4.55 -9.27 -7.73
N SER A 48 -4.35 -10.32 -6.96
CA SER A 48 -4.85 -10.45 -5.58
C SER A 48 -4.40 -9.29 -4.68
N ASP A 49 -3.13 -8.86 -4.80
CA ASP A 49 -2.61 -7.73 -4.01
C ASP A 49 -3.33 -6.42 -4.36
N VAL A 50 -3.68 -6.21 -5.63
CA VAL A 50 -4.45 -5.03 -6.06
C VAL A 50 -5.89 -5.09 -5.53
N ASP A 51 -6.49 -6.27 -5.50
CA ASP A 51 -7.82 -6.45 -4.94
C ASP A 51 -7.81 -6.26 -3.41
N ALA A 52 -6.74 -6.68 -2.72
CA ALA A 52 -6.53 -6.40 -1.31
C ALA A 52 -6.38 -4.90 -1.03
N ALA A 53 -5.58 -4.18 -1.84
CA ALA A 53 -5.46 -2.73 -1.75
C ALA A 53 -6.82 -2.02 -1.94
N ILE A 54 -7.63 -2.47 -2.90
CA ILE A 54 -8.98 -1.94 -3.11
C ILE A 54 -9.89 -2.20 -1.89
N LYS A 55 -9.76 -3.35 -1.24
CA LYS A 55 -10.52 -3.62 0.00
C LYS A 55 -10.12 -2.66 1.12
N ILE A 56 -8.81 -2.40 1.31
CA ILE A 56 -8.33 -1.43 2.29
C ILE A 56 -8.90 -0.05 1.97
N LEU A 57 -8.81 0.43 0.73
CA LEU A 57 -9.34 1.73 0.30
C LEU A 57 -10.83 1.86 0.62
N ARG A 58 -11.63 0.84 0.31
CA ARG A 58 -13.06 0.83 0.63
C ARG A 58 -13.33 0.84 2.13
N PHE A 59 -12.53 0.11 2.89
CA PHE A 59 -12.64 0.04 4.35
C PHE A 59 -12.39 1.39 5.01
N ILE A 60 -11.38 2.14 4.54
CA ILE A 60 -11.06 3.47 5.08
C ILE A 60 -12.01 4.57 4.61
N GLY A 61 -13.00 4.25 3.77
CA GLY A 61 -14.08 5.16 3.36
C GLY A 61 -14.01 5.64 1.90
N CYS A 62 -13.05 5.18 1.11
CA CYS A 62 -13.01 5.52 -0.32
C CYS A 62 -14.07 4.76 -1.11
N ARG A 63 -14.65 5.40 -2.12
CA ARG A 63 -15.44 4.71 -3.15
C ARG A 63 -14.50 4.25 -4.25
N VAL A 64 -14.48 2.96 -4.54
CA VAL A 64 -13.56 2.39 -5.52
C VAL A 64 -14.31 1.49 -6.48
N TRP A 65 -14.13 1.72 -7.78
CA TRP A 65 -14.68 0.86 -8.83
C TRP A 65 -13.66 0.62 -9.94
N ARG A 66 -13.90 -0.42 -10.70
CA ARG A 66 -13.06 -0.82 -11.81
C ARG A 66 -13.87 -0.79 -13.09
N GLU A 67 -13.35 -0.13 -14.12
CA GLU A 67 -13.95 -0.08 -15.44
C GLU A 67 -12.87 -0.33 -16.49
N GLY A 68 -13.12 -1.32 -17.36
CA GLY A 68 -12.10 -1.76 -18.30
C GLY A 68 -10.81 -2.17 -17.61
N GLY A 69 -9.69 -1.56 -17.99
CA GLY A 69 -8.38 -1.74 -17.36
C GLY A 69 -8.02 -0.67 -16.33
N ALA A 70 -8.95 0.21 -15.96
CA ALA A 70 -8.73 1.28 -15.00
C ALA A 70 -9.36 0.98 -13.64
N VAL A 71 -8.76 1.51 -12.57
CA VAL A 71 -9.35 1.60 -11.23
C VAL A 71 -9.53 3.08 -10.90
N THR A 72 -10.75 3.45 -10.54
CA THR A 72 -11.07 4.79 -10.07
C THR A 72 -11.24 4.76 -8.56
N VAL A 73 -10.59 5.70 -7.89
CA VAL A 73 -10.63 5.90 -6.43
C VAL A 73 -11.17 7.29 -6.16
N ASP A 74 -12.28 7.38 -5.49
CA ASP A 74 -12.81 8.61 -4.93
C ASP A 74 -12.55 8.60 -3.41
N ALA A 75 -11.61 9.41 -2.98
CA ALA A 75 -11.15 9.47 -1.60
C ALA A 75 -11.78 10.64 -0.80
N THR A 76 -12.81 11.30 -1.32
CA THR A 76 -13.52 12.39 -0.62
C THR A 76 -14.20 11.91 0.67
N GLY A 77 -14.54 10.63 0.76
CA GLY A 77 -15.21 10.03 1.92
C GLY A 77 -14.29 9.31 2.90
N ILE A 78 -12.96 9.50 2.82
CA ILE A 78 -12.03 8.87 3.75
C ILE A 78 -12.30 9.35 5.18
N CYS A 79 -12.50 8.41 6.12
CA CYS A 79 -12.92 8.74 7.48
C CYS A 79 -12.42 7.76 8.55
N ARG A 80 -11.73 6.69 8.16
CA ARG A 80 -11.20 5.69 9.11
C ARG A 80 -9.68 5.64 9.05
N CYS A 81 -9.07 5.72 10.22
CA CYS A 81 -7.62 5.61 10.40
C CYS A 81 -7.16 4.22 10.84
N ASP A 82 -8.11 3.35 11.23
CA ASP A 82 -7.86 1.99 11.70
C ASP A 82 -8.01 0.98 10.54
N VAL A 83 -6.98 0.19 10.28
CA VAL A 83 -7.06 -0.90 9.29
C VAL A 83 -6.88 -2.24 10.00
N PRO A 84 -7.90 -3.13 9.96
CA PRO A 84 -7.88 -4.38 10.70
C PRO A 84 -6.83 -5.35 10.16
N ARG A 85 -6.36 -6.22 11.05
CA ARG A 85 -5.30 -7.18 10.78
C ARG A 85 -5.60 -8.07 9.58
N GLU A 86 -6.83 -8.49 9.41
CA GLU A 86 -7.27 -9.37 8.34
C GLU A 86 -6.96 -8.75 6.97
N LEU A 87 -7.25 -7.45 6.80
CA LEU A 87 -6.95 -6.73 5.56
C LEU A 87 -5.45 -6.47 5.40
N MET A 88 -4.75 -6.13 6.51
CA MET A 88 -3.31 -5.90 6.46
C MET A 88 -2.52 -7.16 6.10
N CYS A 89 -3.01 -8.35 6.47
CA CYS A 89 -2.37 -9.63 6.16
C CYS A 89 -2.61 -10.11 4.72
N GLU A 90 -3.66 -9.63 4.03
CA GLU A 90 -3.94 -10.02 2.64
C GLU A 90 -2.84 -9.53 1.66
N MET A 91 -2.13 -8.46 2.01
CA MET A 91 -1.11 -7.85 1.16
C MET A 91 0.13 -7.48 1.97
N ARG A 92 1.30 -7.97 1.54
CA ARG A 92 2.57 -7.75 2.25
C ARG A 92 3.01 -6.29 2.34
N SER A 93 2.69 -5.51 1.32
CA SER A 93 3.03 -4.08 1.22
C SER A 93 1.97 -3.17 1.81
N SER A 94 1.06 -3.70 2.63
CA SER A 94 -0.03 -2.92 3.23
C SER A 94 0.43 -1.73 4.07
N VAL A 95 1.67 -1.76 4.59
CA VAL A 95 2.30 -0.63 5.29
C VAL A 95 2.32 0.67 4.48
N ILE A 96 2.25 0.61 3.15
CA ILE A 96 2.20 1.81 2.28
C ILE A 96 0.94 2.66 2.50
N PHE A 97 -0.08 2.14 3.18
CA PHE A 97 -1.27 2.93 3.55
C PHE A 97 -1.05 3.81 4.78
N LEU A 98 0.07 3.65 5.49
CA LEU A 98 0.37 4.42 6.69
C LEU A 98 0.49 5.92 6.38
N SER A 99 1.30 6.28 5.38
CA SER A 99 1.51 7.69 5.00
C SER A 99 0.24 8.39 4.48
N PRO A 100 -0.56 7.80 3.59
CA PRO A 100 -1.84 8.38 3.19
C PRO A 100 -2.79 8.65 4.35
N LEU A 101 -2.88 7.74 5.31
CA LEU A 101 -3.74 7.92 6.48
C LEU A 101 -3.22 9.05 7.37
N LEU A 102 -1.92 9.10 7.65
CA LEU A 102 -1.31 10.19 8.40
C LEU A 102 -1.50 11.54 7.70
N ALA A 103 -1.27 11.62 6.39
CA ALA A 103 -1.40 12.84 5.63
C ALA A 103 -2.85 13.38 5.59
N ARG A 104 -3.84 12.47 5.56
CA ARG A 104 -5.26 12.86 5.43
C ARG A 104 -5.96 13.05 6.76
N LEU A 105 -5.66 12.21 7.74
CA LEU A 105 -6.39 12.12 9.01
C LEU A 105 -5.55 12.54 10.21
N GLY A 106 -4.25 12.77 10.05
CA GLY A 106 -3.33 13.05 11.15
C GLY A 106 -3.06 11.86 12.06
N MET A 107 -3.67 10.73 11.79
CA MET A 107 -3.53 9.51 12.58
C MET A 107 -3.70 8.26 11.72
N ALA A 108 -3.06 7.17 12.15
CA ALA A 108 -3.22 5.86 11.55
C ALA A 108 -3.01 4.77 12.60
N GLU A 109 -3.85 3.75 12.56
CA GLU A 109 -3.74 2.57 13.40
C GLU A 109 -3.77 1.34 12.50
N ILE A 110 -2.64 0.65 12.41
CA ILE A 110 -2.51 -0.53 11.56
C ILE A 110 -1.89 -1.68 12.35
N SER A 111 -2.37 -2.88 12.12
CA SER A 111 -1.69 -4.06 12.64
C SER A 111 -0.33 -4.18 11.98
N ALA A 112 0.72 -4.44 12.78
CA ALA A 112 2.03 -4.71 12.23
C ALA A 112 1.93 -5.83 11.19
N PRO A 113 2.51 -5.65 9.99
CA PRO A 113 2.42 -6.65 8.94
C PRO A 113 2.94 -7.98 9.48
N GLY A 114 2.12 -9.01 9.39
CA GLY A 114 2.46 -10.36 9.84
C GLY A 114 3.71 -10.85 9.13
N GLY A 115 4.53 -11.64 9.85
CA GLY A 115 5.66 -12.33 9.25
C GLY A 115 5.19 -13.21 8.10
N CYS A 116 5.93 -13.18 7.01
CA CYS A 116 5.68 -14.08 5.89
C CYS A 116 6.46 -15.37 6.09
N GLU A 117 5.96 -16.49 5.53
CA GLU A 117 6.67 -17.78 5.46
C GLU A 117 8.09 -17.67 4.85
N ILE A 118 8.39 -16.58 4.11
CA ILE A 118 9.69 -16.33 3.45
C ILE A 118 10.64 -15.48 4.32
N GLY A 119 10.19 -14.95 5.49
CA GLY A 119 11.03 -14.21 6.43
C GLY A 119 10.44 -12.87 6.89
N LEU A 120 11.09 -12.29 7.92
CA LEU A 120 10.78 -10.98 8.47
C LEU A 120 11.06 -9.91 7.41
N ARG A 121 10.11 -9.00 7.19
CA ARG A 121 10.33 -7.77 6.44
C ARG A 121 10.27 -6.60 7.39
N PRO A 122 11.42 -6.08 7.80
CA PRO A 122 11.47 -4.93 8.69
C PRO A 122 10.83 -3.71 7.99
N ILE A 123 10.03 -2.98 8.74
CA ILE A 123 9.39 -1.71 8.32
C ILE A 123 10.05 -0.51 8.96
N ASP A 124 11.19 -0.72 9.59
CA ASP A 124 11.96 0.27 10.33
C ASP A 124 12.31 1.50 9.50
N LEU A 125 12.64 1.33 8.22
CA LEU A 125 12.93 2.44 7.31
C LEU A 125 11.70 3.31 7.04
N HIS A 126 10.51 2.70 6.92
CA HIS A 126 9.25 3.44 6.80
C HIS A 126 9.00 4.26 8.06
N LEU A 127 9.09 3.62 9.22
CA LEU A 127 8.79 4.25 10.51
C LEU A 127 9.81 5.35 10.86
N SER A 128 11.10 5.12 10.61
CA SER A 128 12.14 6.12 10.85
C SER A 128 11.96 7.35 9.96
N SER A 129 11.60 7.16 8.70
CA SER A 129 11.32 8.26 7.77
C SER A 129 10.12 9.10 8.23
N LEU A 130 9.03 8.46 8.61
CA LEU A 130 7.85 9.15 9.10
C LEU A 130 8.10 9.90 10.42
N ARG A 131 8.92 9.34 11.32
CA ARG A 131 9.35 10.06 12.55
C ARG A 131 10.13 11.33 12.23
N LEU A 132 11.04 11.29 11.25
CA LEU A 132 11.75 12.48 10.78
C LEU A 132 10.80 13.53 10.21
N MET A 133 9.68 13.11 9.61
CA MET A 133 8.64 13.99 9.10
C MET A 133 7.64 14.46 10.18
N GLY A 134 7.87 14.15 11.47
CA GLY A 134 7.07 14.62 12.59
C GLY A 134 6.04 13.63 13.13
N ALA A 135 5.98 12.40 12.62
CA ALA A 135 5.04 11.42 13.13
C ALA A 135 5.51 10.82 14.48
N GLU A 136 4.62 10.77 15.44
CA GLU A 136 4.76 10.01 16.66
C GLU A 136 4.28 8.58 16.43
N ILE A 137 5.11 7.59 16.73
CA ILE A 137 4.82 6.18 16.42
C ILE A 137 5.06 5.33 17.66
N GLY A 138 4.00 4.70 18.14
CA GLY A 138 3.98 3.70 19.18
C GLY A 138 3.66 2.30 18.63
N THR A 139 3.99 1.28 19.41
CA THR A 139 3.61 -0.11 19.13
C THR A 139 3.13 -0.75 20.42
N GLU A 140 1.90 -1.21 20.43
CA GLU A 140 1.31 -1.92 21.56
C GLU A 140 0.48 -3.10 21.06
N GLY A 141 0.68 -4.27 21.64
CA GLY A 141 -0.09 -5.48 21.28
C GLY A 141 0.05 -5.91 19.81
N GLY A 142 1.12 -5.52 19.11
CA GLY A 142 1.29 -5.80 17.67
C GLY A 142 0.51 -4.85 16.76
N VAL A 143 -0.01 -3.75 17.30
CA VAL A 143 -0.64 -2.66 16.58
C VAL A 143 0.31 -1.47 16.56
N LEU A 144 0.49 -0.88 15.38
CA LEU A 144 1.20 0.39 15.19
C LEU A 144 0.16 1.51 15.29
N SER A 145 0.35 2.38 16.29
CA SER A 145 -0.42 3.61 16.44
C SER A 145 0.47 4.78 16.06
N CYS A 146 0.06 5.54 15.08
CA CYS A 146 0.80 6.68 14.56
C CYS A 146 -0.08 7.93 14.64
N SER A 147 0.52 9.05 15.06
CA SER A 147 -0.15 10.36 15.10
C SER A 147 0.77 11.44 14.56
N CYS A 148 0.17 12.45 13.95
CA CYS A 148 0.87 13.64 13.49
C CYS A 148 -0.08 14.85 13.56
N PRO A 149 -0.35 15.38 14.77
CA PRO A 149 -1.37 16.40 14.98
C PRO A 149 -1.08 17.70 14.21
N ASP A 150 0.19 18.04 14.02
CA ASP A 150 0.63 19.23 13.29
C ASP A 150 0.80 18.97 11.78
N GLY A 151 0.45 17.77 11.30
CA GLY A 151 0.68 17.31 9.94
C GLY A 151 2.12 16.91 9.66
N LEU A 152 2.31 16.10 8.62
CA LEU A 152 3.64 15.72 8.16
C LEU A 152 4.34 16.92 7.52
N HIS A 153 5.62 17.14 7.87
CA HIS A 153 6.44 18.19 7.26
C HIS A 153 7.52 17.59 6.35
N GLY A 154 7.94 18.38 5.36
CA GLY A 154 9.00 17.97 4.44
C GLY A 154 10.36 17.91 5.14
N GLU A 155 11.08 16.81 4.94
CA GLU A 155 12.40 16.59 5.53
C GLU A 155 13.35 15.94 4.51
N LYS A 156 14.65 16.21 4.64
CA LYS A 156 15.69 15.57 3.83
C LYS A 156 16.07 14.23 4.47
N ILE A 157 15.55 13.15 3.91
CA ILE A 157 15.74 11.80 4.43
C ILE A 157 16.79 11.05 3.62
N THR A 158 17.77 10.47 4.32
CA THR A 158 18.75 9.54 3.74
C THR A 158 18.54 8.19 4.38
N LEU A 159 18.09 7.22 3.58
CA LEU A 159 17.91 5.84 4.06
C LEU A 159 19.27 5.17 4.29
N SER A 160 19.38 4.33 5.31
CA SER A 160 20.59 3.58 5.65
C SER A 160 20.99 2.57 4.55
N PHE A 161 20.03 2.12 3.75
CA PHE A 161 20.23 1.37 2.51
C PHE A 161 19.07 1.62 1.54
N PRO A 162 19.26 1.39 0.23
CA PRO A 162 18.21 1.61 -0.77
C PRO A 162 16.98 0.75 -0.51
N SER A 163 15.81 1.38 -0.42
CA SER A 163 14.52 0.71 -0.24
C SER A 163 13.45 1.39 -1.08
N VAL A 164 12.96 0.69 -2.09
CA VAL A 164 11.87 1.17 -2.94
C VAL A 164 10.62 1.42 -2.11
N GLY A 165 10.19 0.44 -1.30
CA GLY A 165 8.97 0.56 -0.51
C GLY A 165 9.00 1.71 0.50
N ALA A 166 10.14 1.94 1.19
CA ALA A 166 10.26 3.07 2.11
C ALA A 166 10.30 4.42 1.39
N THR A 167 10.79 4.45 0.14
CA THR A 167 10.81 5.68 -0.67
C THR A 167 9.43 6.00 -1.25
N GLU A 168 8.63 4.98 -1.57
CA GLU A 168 7.27 5.13 -2.09
C GLU A 168 6.27 5.52 -0.99
N ASN A 169 6.51 5.09 0.25
CA ASN A 169 5.66 5.38 1.39
C ASN A 169 5.91 6.80 1.91
#